data_f57fc8f38e29602ec1053775cee0338b
#
_entry.id   f57fc8f38e29602ec1053775cee0338b
#
_cell.length_a   1.000
_cell.length_b   1.000
_cell.length_c   1.000
_cell.angle_alpha   90.00
_cell.angle_beta   90.00
_cell.angle_gamma   90.00
#
_symmetry.space_group_name_H-M   'P 1'
#
loop_
_entity.id
_entity.type
_entity.pdbx_description
1 polymer ?
#
loop_
_entity_poly.entity_id
_entity_poly.type
_entity_poly.pdbx_seq_one_letter_code
_entity_poly.pdbx_strand_id
1 'polypeptide(L)'
;NFKIIKEILIIGCPNLFIMTIASIVVLIFNRSLRLYGSDIHIAILGIAYRMIGLIQIPIVGISQSFATISSFNYGAKLYRRIKKVLGIAIMWTTIISFIAFVPMMFFPAYFLSAFSGDSLLISSGILPLRVLIIFFPLVGLHMVSASFFQSIGKAVQAIIIITTKQFLLLIPAIYILPKIFGLNGVWMAMPVADFLSITIALTFIFYELRIFYRK
;
A
#
# COMPACT_ATOMS: atom_id res chain seq x y z
N ASN A 1 -20.02 -31.14 -4.35
CA ASN A 1 -20.84 -30.54 -5.44
C ASN A 1 -19.96 -29.60 -6.26
N PHE A 2 -19.68 -29.99 -7.52
CA PHE A 2 -18.72 -29.28 -8.38
C PHE A 2 -19.12 -27.78 -8.62
N LYS A 3 -20.41 -27.49 -8.57
CA LYS A 3 -20.96 -26.15 -8.71
C LYS A 3 -20.53 -25.23 -7.56
N ILE A 4 -20.54 -25.74 -6.32
CA ILE A 4 -20.11 -25.00 -5.14
C ILE A 4 -18.58 -24.73 -5.18
N ILE A 5 -17.80 -25.74 -5.59
CA ILE A 5 -16.34 -25.59 -5.75
C ILE A 5 -16.01 -24.50 -6.78
N LYS A 6 -16.71 -24.51 -7.92
CA LYS A 6 -16.53 -23.49 -8.97
C LYS A 6 -16.86 -22.08 -8.45
N GLU A 7 -17.93 -21.91 -7.68
CA GLU A 7 -18.31 -20.62 -7.09
C GLU A 7 -17.25 -20.13 -6.09
N ILE A 8 -16.74 -21.01 -5.23
CA ILE A 8 -15.67 -20.68 -4.27
C ILE A 8 -14.40 -20.25 -5.01
N LEU A 9 -14.00 -20.96 -6.07
CA LEU A 9 -12.82 -20.63 -6.87
C LEU A 9 -12.98 -19.29 -7.58
N ILE A 10 -14.14 -18.98 -8.15
CA ILE A 10 -14.40 -17.70 -8.81
C ILE A 10 -14.31 -16.53 -7.80
N ILE A 11 -14.80 -16.70 -6.59
CA ILE A 11 -14.76 -15.67 -5.56
C ILE A 11 -13.33 -15.50 -5.01
N GLY A 12 -12.57 -16.59 -4.88
CA GLY A 12 -11.19 -16.57 -4.36
C GLY A 12 -10.13 -16.13 -5.36
N CYS A 13 -10.38 -16.33 -6.67
CA CYS A 13 -9.42 -16.07 -7.75
C CYS A 13 -8.84 -14.63 -7.76
N PRO A 14 -9.63 -13.56 -7.56
CA PRO A 14 -9.10 -12.19 -7.50
C PRO A 14 -8.08 -12.00 -6.37
N ASN A 15 -8.32 -12.57 -5.19
CA ASN A 15 -7.38 -12.49 -4.07
C ASN A 15 -6.07 -13.24 -4.35
N LEU A 16 -6.15 -14.43 -4.96
CA LEU A 16 -4.96 -15.16 -5.40
C LEU A 16 -4.15 -14.36 -6.41
N PHE A 17 -4.81 -13.71 -7.36
CA PHE A 17 -4.15 -12.86 -8.36
C PHE A 17 -3.40 -11.68 -7.71
N ILE A 18 -4.03 -10.98 -6.77
CA ILE A 18 -3.40 -9.87 -6.03
C ILE A 18 -2.19 -10.36 -5.23
N MET A 19 -2.29 -11.48 -4.52
CA MET A 19 -1.17 -12.05 -3.76
C MET A 19 -0.03 -12.52 -4.66
N THR A 20 -0.35 -13.09 -5.81
CA THR A 20 0.64 -13.50 -6.81
C THR A 20 1.41 -12.30 -7.35
N ILE A 21 0.72 -11.22 -7.69
CA ILE A 21 1.37 -9.98 -8.14
C ILE A 21 2.30 -9.44 -7.03
N ALA A 22 1.86 -9.43 -5.79
CA ALA A 22 2.69 -8.96 -4.67
C ALA A 22 3.98 -9.79 -4.53
N SER A 23 3.89 -11.12 -4.68
CA SER A 23 5.06 -12.01 -4.66
C SER A 23 6.01 -11.76 -5.84
N ILE A 24 5.47 -11.55 -7.04
CA ILE A 24 6.26 -11.22 -8.24
C ILE A 24 6.99 -9.89 -8.04
N VAL A 25 6.34 -8.88 -7.48
CA VAL A 25 6.96 -7.59 -7.18
C VAL A 25 8.15 -7.75 -6.24
N VAL A 26 8.01 -8.55 -5.18
CA VAL A 26 9.12 -8.82 -4.25
C VAL A 26 10.29 -9.50 -4.96
N LEU A 27 10.03 -10.47 -5.83
CA LEU A 27 11.07 -11.14 -6.63
C LEU A 27 11.80 -10.16 -7.56
N ILE A 28 11.06 -9.31 -8.26
CA ILE A 28 11.64 -8.30 -9.17
C ILE A 28 12.46 -7.29 -8.35
N PHE A 29 11.97 -6.86 -7.19
CA PHE A 29 12.66 -5.93 -6.32
C PHE A 29 13.99 -6.53 -5.81
N ASN A 30 13.96 -7.78 -5.30
CA ASN A 30 15.14 -8.49 -4.85
C ASN A 30 16.18 -8.67 -5.98
N ARG A 31 15.71 -9.02 -7.19
CA ARG A 31 16.57 -9.12 -8.37
C ARG A 31 17.24 -7.79 -8.71
N SER A 32 16.49 -6.70 -8.66
CA SER A 32 17.02 -5.36 -8.93
C SER A 32 18.05 -4.95 -7.86
N LEU A 33 17.78 -5.20 -6.57
CA LEU A 33 18.72 -4.94 -5.49
C LEU A 33 20.01 -5.76 -5.61
N ARG A 34 19.93 -7.01 -6.12
CA ARG A 34 21.10 -7.83 -6.36
C ARG A 34 21.95 -7.31 -7.52
N LEU A 35 21.30 -6.78 -8.56
CA LEU A 35 22.00 -6.25 -9.75
C LEU A 35 22.69 -4.91 -9.50
N TYR A 36 22.06 -4.02 -8.74
CA TYR A 36 22.54 -2.65 -8.53
C TYR A 36 23.15 -2.42 -7.14
N GLY A 37 23.02 -3.39 -6.22
CA GLY A 37 23.49 -3.32 -4.86
C GLY A 37 24.22 -4.61 -4.42
N SER A 38 23.79 -5.15 -3.28
CA SER A 38 24.38 -6.37 -2.68
C SER A 38 23.34 -7.11 -1.84
N ASP A 39 23.70 -8.28 -1.30
CA ASP A 39 22.81 -9.08 -0.44
C ASP A 39 22.38 -8.34 0.83
N ILE A 40 23.19 -7.39 1.33
CA ILE A 40 22.82 -6.51 2.45
C ILE A 40 21.59 -5.68 2.12
N HIS A 41 21.46 -5.17 0.91
CA HIS A 41 20.31 -4.36 0.49
C HIS A 41 19.02 -5.20 0.40
N ILE A 42 19.14 -6.50 0.08
CA ILE A 42 18.01 -7.44 0.13
C ILE A 42 17.56 -7.66 1.58
N ALA A 43 18.51 -7.80 2.50
CA ALA A 43 18.21 -7.91 3.93
C ALA A 43 17.53 -6.65 4.47
N ILE A 44 18.03 -5.46 4.09
CA ILE A 44 17.42 -4.18 4.45
C ILE A 44 15.97 -4.10 3.97
N LEU A 45 15.69 -4.49 2.71
CA LEU A 45 14.33 -4.53 2.18
C LEU A 45 13.44 -5.46 2.98
N GLY A 46 13.93 -6.65 3.32
CA GLY A 46 13.21 -7.64 4.13
C GLY A 46 12.82 -7.09 5.50
N ILE A 47 13.75 -6.39 6.18
CA ILE A 47 13.49 -5.73 7.45
C ILE A 47 12.45 -4.61 7.28
N ALA A 48 12.62 -3.75 6.27
CA ALA A 48 11.68 -2.67 6.00
C ALA A 48 10.26 -3.19 5.74
N TYR A 49 10.09 -4.25 4.95
CA TYR A 49 8.77 -4.86 4.72
C TYR A 49 8.15 -5.45 5.98
N ARG A 50 8.93 -6.04 6.89
CA ARG A 50 8.41 -6.54 8.17
C ARG A 50 7.91 -5.40 9.04
N MET A 51 8.67 -4.30 9.15
CA MET A 51 8.26 -3.11 9.89
C MET A 51 6.97 -2.51 9.33
N ILE A 52 6.94 -2.26 8.02
CA ILE A 52 5.79 -1.71 7.32
C ILE A 52 4.58 -2.63 7.51
N GLY A 53 4.76 -3.95 7.39
CA GLY A 53 3.71 -4.94 7.56
C GLY A 53 3.05 -4.90 8.93
N LEU A 54 3.84 -4.80 10.00
CA LEU A 54 3.32 -4.69 11.37
C LEU A 54 2.44 -3.45 11.55
N ILE A 55 2.86 -2.31 10.99
CA ILE A 55 2.12 -1.05 11.10
C ILE A 55 0.85 -1.07 10.22
N GLN A 56 0.86 -1.84 9.14
CA GLN A 56 -0.32 -1.98 8.27
C GLN A 56 -1.47 -2.77 8.90
N ILE A 57 -1.22 -3.62 9.89
CA ILE A 57 -2.27 -4.45 10.53
C ILE A 57 -3.45 -3.61 11.05
N PRO A 58 -3.27 -2.59 11.91
CA PRO A 58 -4.39 -1.76 12.37
C PRO A 58 -5.03 -0.95 11.23
N ILE A 59 -4.27 -0.52 10.22
CA ILE A 59 -4.78 0.22 9.06
C ILE A 59 -5.75 -0.66 8.25
N VAL A 60 -5.38 -1.93 8.03
CA VAL A 60 -6.23 -2.93 7.37
C VAL A 60 -7.52 -3.15 8.17
N GLY A 61 -7.41 -3.29 9.50
CA GLY A 61 -8.56 -3.45 10.38
C GLY A 61 -9.56 -2.30 10.27
N ILE A 62 -9.08 -1.05 10.30
CA ILE A 62 -9.92 0.14 10.11
C ILE A 62 -10.54 0.15 8.72
N SER A 63 -9.77 -0.18 7.68
CA SER A 63 -10.26 -0.18 6.29
C SER A 63 -11.37 -1.21 6.07
N GLN A 64 -11.27 -2.39 6.68
CA GLN A 64 -12.29 -3.44 6.62
C GLN A 64 -13.55 -3.06 7.40
N SER A 65 -13.40 -2.51 8.61
CA SER A 65 -14.51 -2.00 9.40
C SER A 65 -15.25 -0.88 8.68
N PHE A 66 -14.50 0.04 8.06
CA PHE A 66 -15.05 1.07 7.21
C PHE A 66 -15.86 0.48 6.04
N ALA A 67 -15.33 -0.53 5.34
CA ALA A 67 -16.02 -1.17 4.21
C ALA A 67 -17.37 -1.77 4.63
N THR A 68 -17.41 -2.43 5.77
CA THR A 68 -18.66 -2.99 6.33
C THR A 68 -19.70 -1.91 6.63
N ILE A 69 -19.31 -0.85 7.35
CA ILE A 69 -20.22 0.27 7.69
C ILE A 69 -20.68 0.98 6.42
N SER A 70 -19.76 1.19 5.47
CA SER A 70 -20.04 1.88 4.22
C SER A 70 -21.02 1.13 3.34
N SER A 71 -20.88 -0.20 3.21
CA SER A 71 -21.80 -1.03 2.41
C SER A 71 -23.22 -1.01 2.96
N PHE A 72 -23.42 -1.10 4.28
CA PHE A 72 -24.74 -0.94 4.91
C PHE A 72 -25.37 0.41 4.63
N ASN A 73 -24.62 1.50 4.83
CA ASN A 73 -25.12 2.85 4.58
C ASN A 73 -25.38 3.11 3.09
N TYR A 74 -24.64 2.46 2.19
CA TYR A 74 -24.87 2.58 0.76
C TYR A 74 -26.15 1.90 0.34
N GLY A 75 -26.44 0.70 0.84
CA GLY A 75 -27.71 0.01 0.63
C GLY A 75 -28.92 0.81 1.16
N ALA A 76 -28.75 1.49 2.29
CA ALA A 76 -29.75 2.37 2.88
C ALA A 76 -29.81 3.77 2.23
N LYS A 77 -28.99 4.07 1.21
CA LYS A 77 -28.89 5.39 0.52
C LYS A 77 -28.48 6.54 1.43
N LEU A 78 -27.82 6.25 2.55
CA LEU A 78 -27.38 7.25 3.55
C LEU A 78 -26.00 7.83 3.20
N TYR A 79 -25.89 8.50 2.07
CA TYR A 79 -24.62 9.01 1.52
C TYR A 79 -23.87 9.97 2.44
N ARG A 80 -24.59 10.79 3.24
CA ARG A 80 -23.96 11.67 4.24
C ARG A 80 -23.20 10.90 5.32
N ARG A 81 -23.74 9.74 5.75
CA ARG A 81 -23.05 8.88 6.73
C ARG A 81 -21.81 8.25 6.15
N ILE A 82 -21.85 7.80 4.88
CA ILE A 82 -20.68 7.24 4.18
C ILE A 82 -19.55 8.28 4.16
N LYS A 83 -19.84 9.54 3.78
CA LYS A 83 -18.82 10.61 3.78
C LYS A 83 -18.20 10.84 5.15
N LYS A 84 -19.03 10.89 6.20
CA LYS A 84 -18.55 11.07 7.57
C LYS A 84 -17.63 9.92 8.00
N VAL A 85 -18.03 8.66 7.76
CA VAL A 85 -17.25 7.49 8.13
C VAL A 85 -15.98 7.39 7.28
N LEU A 86 -16.03 7.76 5.98
CA LEU A 86 -14.85 7.84 5.12
C LEU A 86 -13.81 8.83 5.68
N GLY A 87 -14.24 10.03 6.05
CA GLY A 87 -13.36 11.04 6.66
C GLY A 87 -12.74 10.54 7.96
N ILE A 88 -13.52 9.88 8.83
CA ILE A 88 -13.04 9.30 10.09
C ILE A 88 -12.02 8.19 9.81
N ALA A 89 -12.29 7.29 8.85
CA ALA A 89 -11.38 6.19 8.52
C ALA A 89 -10.06 6.72 7.95
N ILE A 90 -10.09 7.70 7.04
CA ILE A 90 -8.89 8.33 6.50
C ILE A 90 -8.10 9.03 7.62
N MET A 91 -8.77 9.77 8.49
CA MET A 91 -8.13 10.47 9.61
C MET A 91 -7.40 9.49 10.52
N TRP A 92 -8.05 8.43 11.00
CA TRP A 92 -7.42 7.47 11.91
C TRP A 92 -6.30 6.66 11.26
N THR A 93 -6.47 6.23 10.02
CA THR A 93 -5.40 5.52 9.30
C THR A 93 -4.20 6.43 9.05
N THR A 94 -4.42 7.71 8.75
CA THR A 94 -3.35 8.70 8.60
C THR A 94 -2.64 8.97 9.93
N ILE A 95 -3.38 9.10 11.04
CA ILE A 95 -2.79 9.31 12.38
C ILE A 95 -1.90 8.11 12.76
N ILE A 96 -2.38 6.88 12.59
CA ILE A 96 -1.60 5.67 12.88
C ILE A 96 -0.35 5.61 12.02
N SER A 97 -0.49 5.86 10.71
CA SER A 97 0.65 5.89 9.79
C SER A 97 1.66 6.97 10.17
N PHE A 98 1.20 8.14 10.59
CA PHE A 98 2.04 9.26 10.98
C PHE A 98 2.77 9.01 12.30
N ILE A 99 2.10 8.41 13.29
CA ILE A 99 2.72 8.00 14.57
C ILE A 99 3.88 7.02 14.33
N ALA A 100 3.76 6.12 13.37
CA ALA A 100 4.82 5.19 13.02
C ALA A 100 5.90 5.84 12.13
N PHE A 101 5.50 6.71 11.21
CA PHE A 101 6.39 7.39 10.27
C PHE A 101 7.41 8.28 10.99
N VAL A 102 6.96 9.11 11.94
CA VAL A 102 7.83 10.08 12.60
C VAL A 102 9.04 9.43 13.28
N PRO A 103 8.88 8.44 14.18
CA PRO A 103 10.04 7.79 14.80
C PRO A 103 10.93 7.06 13.79
N MET A 104 10.35 6.37 12.80
CA MET A 104 11.12 5.65 11.78
C MET A 104 11.92 6.62 10.88
N MET A 105 11.40 7.81 10.62
CA MET A 105 12.08 8.81 9.80
C MET A 105 13.24 9.47 10.54
N PHE A 106 13.06 9.79 11.83
CA PHE A 106 14.07 10.48 12.63
C PHE A 106 15.08 9.53 13.26
N PHE A 107 14.67 8.33 13.67
CA PHE A 107 15.50 7.34 14.37
C PHE A 107 15.59 5.99 13.61
N PRO A 108 15.90 5.96 12.31
CA PRO A 108 15.89 4.73 11.51
C PRO A 108 16.89 3.70 12.02
N ALA A 109 18.05 4.12 12.51
CA ALA A 109 19.08 3.24 13.07
C ALA A 109 18.56 2.42 14.26
N TYR A 110 17.76 3.03 15.15
CA TYR A 110 17.16 2.35 16.30
C TYR A 110 16.21 1.24 15.85
N PHE A 111 15.39 1.52 14.85
CA PHE A 111 14.48 0.50 14.30
C PHE A 111 15.22 -0.62 13.58
N LEU A 112 16.26 -0.31 12.81
CA LEU A 112 17.07 -1.33 12.13
C LEU A 112 17.83 -2.19 13.15
N SER A 113 18.37 -1.62 14.23
CA SER A 113 19.07 -2.35 15.27
C SER A 113 18.18 -3.33 16.04
N ALA A 114 16.88 -3.11 16.10
CA ALA A 114 15.93 -4.06 16.69
C ALA A 114 15.80 -5.36 15.87
N PHE A 115 16.21 -5.37 14.59
CA PHE A 115 16.13 -6.53 13.70
C PHE A 115 17.50 -7.12 13.35
N SER A 116 18.59 -6.37 13.49
CA SER A 116 19.94 -6.84 13.17
C SER A 116 20.98 -6.18 14.05
N GLY A 117 21.95 -6.96 14.53
CA GLY A 117 23.14 -6.44 15.24
C GLY A 117 24.28 -6.01 14.30
N ASP A 118 24.14 -6.16 12.99
CA ASP A 118 25.18 -5.84 12.01
C ASP A 118 25.24 -4.32 11.77
N SER A 119 26.35 -3.72 12.16
CA SER A 119 26.60 -2.27 12.03
C SER A 119 26.61 -1.80 10.57
N LEU A 120 27.09 -2.65 9.64
CA LEU A 120 27.11 -2.34 8.23
C LEU A 120 25.70 -2.31 7.63
N LEU A 121 24.85 -3.26 8.02
CA LEU A 121 23.44 -3.29 7.63
C LEU A 121 22.70 -2.06 8.17
N ILE A 122 22.91 -1.70 9.45
CA ILE A 122 22.25 -0.56 10.08
C ILE A 122 22.64 0.73 9.35
N SER A 123 23.95 0.99 9.16
CA SER A 123 24.41 2.21 8.51
C SER A 123 23.96 2.33 7.05
N SER A 124 24.01 1.24 6.29
CA SER A 124 23.56 1.19 4.89
C SER A 124 22.04 1.26 4.75
N GLY A 125 21.28 0.87 5.79
CA GLY A 125 19.82 0.81 5.77
C GLY A 125 19.11 2.13 6.10
N ILE A 126 19.82 3.11 6.68
CA ILE A 126 19.22 4.39 7.11
C ILE A 126 18.54 5.12 5.94
N LEU A 127 19.27 5.35 4.85
CA LEU A 127 18.76 6.07 3.69
C LEU A 127 17.63 5.28 2.98
N PRO A 128 17.83 3.98 2.67
CA PRO A 128 16.76 3.15 2.10
C PRO A 128 15.46 3.18 2.90
N LEU A 129 15.53 3.01 4.22
CA LEU A 129 14.34 3.02 5.06
C LEU A 129 13.60 4.35 4.98
N ARG A 130 14.32 5.48 5.09
CA ARG A 130 13.73 6.82 4.96
C ARG A 130 13.03 7.02 3.61
N VAL A 131 13.68 6.59 2.53
CA VAL A 131 13.12 6.71 1.18
C VAL A 131 11.86 5.88 1.04
N LEU A 132 11.88 4.62 1.50
CA LEU A 132 10.73 3.71 1.40
C LEU A 132 9.49 4.21 2.14
N ILE A 133 9.66 4.92 3.26
CA ILE A 133 8.54 5.34 4.12
C ILE A 133 8.03 6.76 3.83
N ILE A 134 8.61 7.51 2.89
CA ILE A 134 8.32 8.94 2.69
C ILE A 134 6.83 9.23 2.45
N PHE A 135 6.12 8.34 1.74
CA PHE A 135 4.68 8.44 1.50
C PHE A 135 3.85 7.55 2.45
N PHE A 136 4.48 6.95 3.45
CA PHE A 136 3.80 6.06 4.40
C PHE A 136 2.60 6.71 5.12
N PRO A 137 2.63 7.99 5.51
CA PRO A 137 1.48 8.68 6.09
C PRO A 137 0.21 8.62 5.23
N LEU A 138 0.36 8.47 3.91
CA LEU A 138 -0.76 8.44 2.95
C LEU A 138 -1.19 7.02 2.55
N VAL A 139 -0.51 5.97 3.04
CA VAL A 139 -0.85 4.57 2.75
C VAL A 139 -2.26 4.24 3.24
N GLY A 140 -2.65 4.77 4.40
CA GLY A 140 -4.00 4.59 4.93
C GLY A 140 -5.09 5.14 3.99
N LEU A 141 -4.86 6.31 3.41
CA LEU A 141 -5.78 6.89 2.42
C LEU A 141 -5.92 5.96 1.20
N HIS A 142 -4.82 5.42 0.67
CA HIS A 142 -4.85 4.50 -0.46
C HIS A 142 -5.67 3.22 -0.14
N MET A 143 -5.47 2.62 1.04
CA MET A 143 -6.18 1.40 1.47
C MET A 143 -7.67 1.65 1.70
N VAL A 144 -8.01 2.75 2.38
CA VAL A 144 -9.42 3.15 2.61
C VAL A 144 -10.11 3.47 1.29
N SER A 145 -9.39 4.07 0.31
CA SER A 145 -9.93 4.34 -1.03
C SER A 145 -10.35 3.06 -1.75
N ALA A 146 -9.50 2.05 -1.76
CA ALA A 146 -9.82 0.76 -2.38
C ALA A 146 -11.04 0.11 -1.69
N SER A 147 -11.05 0.11 -0.35
CA SER A 147 -12.16 -0.40 0.46
C SER A 147 -13.47 0.37 0.24
N PHE A 148 -13.39 1.69 0.00
CA PHE A 148 -14.54 2.52 -0.34
C PHE A 148 -15.21 2.06 -1.64
N PHE A 149 -14.45 1.92 -2.73
CA PHE A 149 -15.01 1.47 -4.00
C PHE A 149 -15.54 0.05 -3.94
N GLN A 150 -14.88 -0.83 -3.20
CA GLN A 150 -15.36 -2.19 -2.97
C GLN A 150 -16.69 -2.19 -2.22
N SER A 151 -16.83 -1.36 -1.18
CA SER A 151 -18.04 -1.30 -0.33
C SER A 151 -19.28 -0.76 -1.04
N ILE A 152 -19.11 0.09 -2.07
CA ILE A 152 -20.22 0.62 -2.87
C ILE A 152 -20.49 -0.19 -4.15
N GLY A 153 -19.90 -1.40 -4.26
CA GLY A 153 -20.10 -2.30 -5.39
C GLY A 153 -19.33 -1.95 -6.66
N LYS A 154 -18.42 -0.97 -6.59
CA LYS A 154 -17.57 -0.55 -7.72
C LYS A 154 -16.24 -1.32 -7.74
N ALA A 155 -16.34 -2.65 -7.90
CA ALA A 155 -15.20 -3.57 -7.84
C ALA A 155 -14.10 -3.24 -8.86
N VAL A 156 -14.45 -2.78 -10.06
CA VAL A 156 -13.47 -2.43 -11.11
C VAL A 156 -12.56 -1.29 -10.64
N GLN A 157 -13.13 -0.22 -10.06
CA GLN A 157 -12.37 0.90 -9.54
C GLN A 157 -11.47 0.47 -8.37
N ALA A 158 -11.96 -0.39 -7.48
CA ALA A 158 -11.16 -0.94 -6.39
C ALA A 158 -9.95 -1.74 -6.92
N ILE A 159 -10.18 -2.61 -7.92
CA ILE A 159 -9.11 -3.40 -8.56
C ILE A 159 -8.11 -2.46 -9.25
N ILE A 160 -8.57 -1.46 -9.99
CA ILE A 160 -7.68 -0.48 -10.63
C ILE A 160 -6.78 0.20 -9.58
N ILE A 161 -7.31 0.68 -8.46
CA ILE A 161 -6.52 1.34 -7.42
C ILE A 161 -5.43 0.40 -6.89
N ILE A 162 -5.78 -0.86 -6.59
CA ILE A 162 -4.85 -1.84 -6.02
C ILE A 162 -3.79 -2.28 -7.04
N THR A 163 -4.23 -2.66 -8.25
CA THR A 163 -3.34 -3.25 -9.26
C THR A 163 -2.47 -2.20 -9.95
N THR A 164 -2.97 -0.98 -10.14
CA THR A 164 -2.20 0.11 -10.75
C THR A 164 -0.93 0.39 -9.96
N LYS A 165 -1.00 0.46 -8.63
CA LYS A 165 0.17 0.68 -7.78
C LYS A 165 1.24 -0.40 -8.02
N GLN A 166 0.86 -1.67 -7.95
CA GLN A 166 1.82 -2.77 -7.97
C GLN A 166 2.29 -3.12 -9.38
N PHE A 167 1.35 -3.21 -10.32
CA PHE A 167 1.65 -3.71 -11.66
C PHE A 167 2.03 -2.60 -12.64
N LEU A 168 1.24 -1.52 -12.70
CA LEU A 168 1.45 -0.47 -13.70
C LEU A 168 2.49 0.58 -13.28
N LEU A 169 2.68 0.79 -11.98
CA LEU A 169 3.57 1.84 -11.49
C LEU A 169 4.86 1.27 -10.91
N LEU A 170 4.77 0.32 -9.97
CA LEU A 170 5.95 -0.15 -9.25
C LEU A 170 6.85 -1.02 -10.12
N ILE A 171 6.31 -1.98 -10.90
CA ILE A 171 7.14 -2.83 -11.77
C ILE A 171 7.92 -2.00 -12.80
N PRO A 172 7.30 -1.11 -13.61
CA PRO A 172 8.06 -0.26 -14.51
C PRO A 172 9.06 0.65 -13.80
N ALA A 173 8.70 1.21 -12.63
CA ALA A 173 9.61 2.05 -11.86
C ALA A 173 10.87 1.29 -11.41
N ILE A 174 10.73 0.02 -10.97
CA ILE A 174 11.87 -0.83 -10.58
C ILE A 174 12.78 -1.14 -11.78
N TYR A 175 12.29 -1.14 -13.02
CA TYR A 175 13.10 -1.35 -14.21
C TYR A 175 13.71 -0.07 -14.79
N ILE A 176 13.02 1.05 -14.71
CA ILE A 176 13.41 2.32 -15.35
C ILE A 176 14.32 3.13 -14.44
N LEU A 177 13.93 3.36 -13.18
CA LEU A 177 14.68 4.23 -12.27
C LEU A 177 16.10 3.75 -11.96
N PRO A 178 16.38 2.44 -11.80
CA PRO A 178 17.74 1.99 -11.56
C PRO A 178 18.67 2.21 -12.74
N LYS A 179 18.16 2.25 -13.96
CA LYS A 179 18.99 2.57 -15.16
C LYS A 179 19.50 4.01 -15.14
N ILE A 180 18.80 4.92 -14.46
CA ILE A 180 19.14 6.34 -14.38
C ILE A 180 19.89 6.66 -13.10
N PHE A 181 19.45 6.13 -11.97
CA PHE A 181 19.92 6.48 -10.62
C PHE A 181 20.63 5.32 -9.89
N GLY A 182 20.93 4.21 -10.57
CA GLY A 182 21.57 3.05 -9.95
C GLY A 182 20.76 2.50 -8.77
N LEU A 183 21.46 2.17 -7.68
CA LEU A 183 20.84 1.63 -6.46
C LEU A 183 19.80 2.58 -5.85
N ASN A 184 20.04 3.89 -5.88
CA ASN A 184 19.06 4.85 -5.38
C ASN A 184 17.76 4.81 -6.16
N GLY A 185 17.82 4.53 -7.47
CA GLY A 185 16.64 4.34 -8.31
C GLY A 185 15.80 3.15 -7.89
N VAL A 186 16.42 2.07 -7.39
CA VAL A 186 15.68 0.92 -6.86
C VAL A 186 14.84 1.35 -5.65
N TRP A 187 15.43 2.09 -4.72
CA TRP A 187 14.72 2.56 -3.52
C TRP A 187 13.64 3.60 -3.83
N MET A 188 13.87 4.46 -4.83
CA MET A 188 12.92 5.47 -5.27
C MET A 188 11.70 4.89 -6.00
N ALA A 189 11.76 3.65 -6.48
CA ALA A 189 10.66 3.04 -7.21
C ALA A 189 9.36 2.98 -6.39
N MET A 190 9.48 2.62 -5.10
CA MET A 190 8.31 2.52 -4.22
C MET A 190 7.65 3.86 -3.91
N PRO A 191 8.37 4.92 -3.48
CA PRO A 191 7.79 6.25 -3.30
C PRO A 191 7.13 6.82 -4.56
N VAL A 192 7.76 6.65 -5.72
CA VAL A 192 7.19 7.13 -6.99
C VAL A 192 5.87 6.42 -7.30
N ALA A 193 5.83 5.09 -7.13
CA ALA A 193 4.60 4.34 -7.30
C ALA A 193 3.52 4.73 -6.27
N ASP A 194 3.91 4.99 -5.02
CA ASP A 194 3.00 5.45 -3.96
C ASP A 194 2.41 6.81 -4.32
N PHE A 195 3.21 7.78 -4.67
CA PHE A 195 2.76 9.12 -5.05
C PHE A 195 1.74 9.08 -6.19
N LEU A 196 2.06 8.39 -7.27
CA LEU A 196 1.18 8.29 -8.43
C LEU A 196 -0.12 7.53 -8.10
N SER A 197 -0.03 6.43 -7.35
CA SER A 197 -1.22 5.65 -6.98
C SER A 197 -2.16 6.41 -6.05
N ILE A 198 -1.62 7.18 -5.12
CA ILE A 198 -2.40 8.02 -4.21
C ILE A 198 -3.11 9.12 -5.00
N THR A 199 -2.44 9.73 -5.98
CA THR A 199 -3.04 10.75 -6.86
C THR A 199 -4.24 10.17 -7.64
N ILE A 200 -4.10 8.97 -8.18
CA ILE A 200 -5.19 8.24 -8.86
C ILE A 200 -6.34 7.95 -7.89
N ALA A 201 -6.04 7.45 -6.69
CA ALA A 201 -7.06 7.13 -5.69
C ALA A 201 -7.83 8.37 -5.26
N LEU A 202 -7.16 9.50 -5.03
CA LEU A 202 -7.78 10.78 -4.71
C LEU A 202 -8.69 11.26 -5.84
N THR A 203 -8.25 11.20 -7.09
CA THR A 203 -9.04 11.60 -8.25
C THR A 203 -10.35 10.80 -8.32
N PHE A 204 -10.29 9.49 -8.12
CA PHE A 204 -11.47 8.63 -8.11
C PHE A 204 -12.42 8.96 -6.95
N ILE A 205 -11.88 9.15 -5.73
CA ILE A 205 -12.71 9.56 -4.57
C ILE A 205 -13.40 10.90 -4.83
N PHE A 206 -12.67 11.92 -5.28
CA PHE A 206 -13.25 13.23 -5.56
C PHE A 206 -14.38 13.15 -6.58
N TYR A 207 -14.19 12.38 -7.65
CA TYR A 207 -15.21 12.17 -8.66
C TYR A 207 -16.46 11.50 -8.06
N GLU A 208 -16.29 10.44 -7.29
CA GLU A 208 -17.40 9.71 -6.68
C GLU A 208 -18.15 10.54 -5.64
N LEU A 209 -17.44 11.29 -4.81
CA LEU A 209 -18.04 12.16 -3.82
C LEU A 209 -18.87 13.28 -4.48
N ARG A 210 -18.47 13.80 -5.65
CA ARG A 210 -19.28 14.74 -6.43
C ARG A 210 -20.59 14.11 -6.90
N ILE A 211 -20.60 12.85 -7.27
CA ILE A 211 -21.82 12.11 -7.63
C ILE A 211 -22.74 11.98 -6.42
N PHE A 212 -22.21 11.74 -5.23
CA PHE A 212 -23.00 11.68 -3.98
C PHE A 212 -23.57 13.03 -3.55
N TYR A 213 -23.00 14.16 -4.01
CA TYR A 213 -23.59 15.47 -3.77
C TYR A 213 -24.81 15.79 -4.64
N ARG A 214 -24.94 15.08 -5.77
CA ARG A 214 -26.06 15.26 -6.70
C ARG A 214 -27.24 14.33 -6.41
N LYS A 215 -27.07 13.37 -5.50
CA LYS A 215 -28.10 12.44 -5.04
C LYS A 215 -28.57 12.77 -3.63
#